data_7b6a00d90e96fae2b11d9c9795c0a9cf
#
_entry.id   7b6a00d90e96fae2b11d9c9795c0a9cf
#
_cell.length_a   1.000
_cell.length_b   1.000
_cell.length_c   1.000
_cell.angle_alpha   90.00
_cell.angle_beta   90.00
_cell.angle_gamma   90.00
#
_symmetry.space_group_name_H-M   'P 1'
#
loop_
_entity.id
_entity.type
_entity.pdbx_description
1 polymer ?
#
loop_
_entity_poly.entity_id
_entity_poly.type
_entity_poly.pdbx_seq_one_letter_code
_entity_poly.pdbx_strand_id
1 'polypeptide(L)'
;MQMSAENQQVLEDCCPSSNLWFSQSELQQLVVKAARGAGYCWSDTEEIGWAAAWLSKFGLPGGDIMLSLMQSNHLQAPRPAAQRWKGNCHPLCPLRCGLALMDFAQLPEGLGTSSLVIESMTGLPCFLAFVGRTARQVQHPLQIQWEKQSLFVNEDGQPSVEVDQVSMEFVKTVDVRITRSNSNMVSIETKNPQYCVGVSKQILEQLEAFAHQTLVPSSDLSRLRAGGHDDPIS
;
A
#
# COMPACT_ATOMS: atom_id res chain seq x y z
N MET A 1 3.50 -37.91 -2.71
CA MET A 1 2.46 -37.49 -1.76
C MET A 1 1.38 -36.84 -2.60
N GLN A 2 0.33 -37.58 -2.98
CA GLN A 2 -0.74 -37.09 -3.83
C GLN A 2 -1.69 -36.27 -2.95
N MET A 3 -1.90 -35.02 -3.30
CA MET A 3 -2.96 -34.19 -2.71
C MET A 3 -4.32 -34.79 -3.07
N SER A 4 -5.25 -34.84 -2.10
CA SER A 4 -6.59 -35.38 -2.34
C SER A 4 -7.37 -34.46 -3.29
N ALA A 5 -8.25 -35.07 -4.12
CA ALA A 5 -9.07 -34.35 -5.09
C ALA A 5 -9.95 -33.25 -4.48
N GLU A 6 -10.33 -33.38 -3.21
CA GLU A 6 -11.06 -32.37 -2.46
C GLU A 6 -10.27 -31.07 -2.23
N ASN A 7 -8.93 -31.17 -2.00
CA ASN A 7 -8.08 -30.00 -1.86
C ASN A 7 -7.80 -29.29 -3.19
N GLN A 8 -7.90 -29.97 -4.31
CA GLN A 8 -7.84 -29.36 -5.64
C GLN A 8 -9.13 -28.61 -5.98
N GLN A 9 -10.27 -29.16 -5.63
CA GLN A 9 -11.58 -28.53 -5.90
C GLN A 9 -11.80 -27.24 -5.09
N VAL A 10 -11.32 -27.19 -3.83
CA VAL A 10 -11.37 -25.98 -2.99
C VAL A 10 -10.48 -24.85 -3.54
N LEU A 11 -9.37 -25.21 -4.24
CA LEU A 11 -8.51 -24.21 -4.90
C LEU A 11 -9.14 -23.68 -6.21
N GLU A 12 -9.88 -24.50 -6.95
CA GLU A 12 -10.55 -24.10 -8.20
C GLU A 12 -11.79 -23.23 -7.96
N ASP A 13 -12.54 -23.48 -6.89
CA ASP A 13 -13.75 -22.69 -6.53
C ASP A 13 -13.42 -21.29 -5.95
N CYS A 14 -12.19 -21.05 -5.48
CA CYS A 14 -11.73 -19.75 -4.99
C CYS A 14 -11.13 -18.84 -6.06
N CYS A 15 -10.94 -19.29 -7.30
CA CYS A 15 -10.17 -18.57 -8.31
C CYS A 15 -11.05 -18.14 -9.49
N PRO A 16 -11.50 -16.88 -9.59
CA PRO A 16 -12.00 -16.38 -10.85
C PRO A 16 -10.89 -16.52 -11.91
N SER A 17 -11.22 -17.14 -13.03
CA SER A 17 -10.31 -17.59 -14.11
C SER A 17 -9.52 -16.46 -14.82
N SER A 18 -9.60 -15.21 -14.34
CA SER A 18 -8.94 -14.04 -14.89
C SER A 18 -7.81 -13.47 -14.02
N ASN A 19 -7.60 -13.96 -12.79
CA ASN A 19 -6.59 -13.45 -11.88
C ASN A 19 -5.34 -14.33 -11.88
N LEU A 20 -4.18 -13.68 -11.87
CA LEU A 20 -2.88 -14.29 -11.62
C LEU A 20 -2.57 -14.20 -10.13
N TRP A 21 -2.04 -15.26 -9.54
CA TRP A 21 -1.78 -15.37 -8.11
C TRP A 21 -0.32 -15.11 -7.79
N PHE A 22 -0.10 -14.24 -6.85
CA PHE A 22 1.21 -13.82 -6.36
C PHE A 22 1.33 -14.09 -4.86
N SER A 23 2.53 -14.40 -4.40
CA SER A 23 2.87 -14.21 -2.99
C SER A 23 2.94 -12.71 -2.66
N GLN A 24 2.83 -12.36 -1.39
CA GLN A 24 2.97 -10.96 -0.97
C GLN A 24 4.32 -10.36 -1.37
N SER A 25 5.41 -11.14 -1.30
CA SER A 25 6.75 -10.68 -1.68
C SER A 25 6.90 -10.47 -3.18
N GLU A 26 6.31 -11.31 -4.02
CA GLU A 26 6.32 -11.12 -5.47
C GLU A 26 5.57 -9.85 -5.86
N LEU A 27 4.37 -9.63 -5.30
CA LEU A 27 3.62 -8.40 -5.53
C LEU A 27 4.42 -7.18 -5.04
N GLN A 28 5.01 -7.23 -3.85
CA GLN A 28 5.86 -6.16 -3.34
C GLN A 28 6.97 -5.80 -4.31
N GLN A 29 7.72 -6.78 -4.80
CA GLN A 29 8.83 -6.56 -5.72
C GLN A 29 8.39 -6.02 -7.08
N LEU A 30 7.26 -6.50 -7.59
CA LEU A 30 6.66 -5.96 -8.82
C LEU A 30 6.30 -4.48 -8.65
N VAL A 31 5.63 -4.14 -7.56
CA VAL A 31 5.19 -2.76 -7.26
C VAL A 31 6.40 -1.84 -7.02
N VAL A 32 7.47 -2.31 -6.34
CA VAL A 32 8.73 -1.56 -6.20
C VAL A 32 9.32 -1.21 -7.56
N LYS A 33 9.42 -2.18 -8.46
CA LYS A 33 9.93 -1.95 -9.82
C LYS A 33 9.04 -0.98 -10.60
N ALA A 34 7.72 -1.14 -10.51
CA ALA A 34 6.76 -0.25 -11.17
C ALA A 34 6.88 1.19 -10.65
N ALA A 35 6.95 1.38 -9.33
CA ALA A 35 7.13 2.70 -8.72
C ALA A 35 8.44 3.38 -9.15
N ARG A 36 9.52 2.60 -9.30
CA ARG A 36 10.78 3.10 -9.88
C ARG A 36 10.58 3.63 -11.30
N GLY A 37 9.90 2.85 -12.13
CA GLY A 37 9.58 3.26 -13.50
C GLY A 37 8.66 4.49 -13.55
N ALA A 38 7.76 4.64 -12.59
CA ALA A 38 6.93 5.82 -12.43
C ALA A 38 7.70 7.06 -11.90
N GLY A 39 9.00 6.94 -11.60
CA GLY A 39 9.86 8.06 -11.20
C GLY A 39 9.95 8.32 -9.70
N TYR A 40 9.45 7.44 -8.86
CA TYR A 40 9.61 7.57 -7.40
C TYR A 40 11.07 7.33 -6.98
N CYS A 41 11.53 8.02 -5.93
CA CYS A 41 12.85 7.78 -5.35
C CYS A 41 12.93 6.43 -4.64
N TRP A 42 14.14 5.94 -4.34
CA TRP A 42 14.34 4.62 -3.72
C TRP A 42 13.56 4.41 -2.44
N SER A 43 13.62 5.35 -1.50
CA SER A 43 12.91 5.25 -0.23
C SER A 43 11.40 5.15 -0.42
N ASP A 44 10.85 5.96 -1.32
CA ASP A 44 9.42 5.95 -1.60
C ASP A 44 8.97 4.63 -2.24
N THR A 45 9.79 4.05 -3.15
CA THR A 45 9.44 2.80 -3.82
C THR A 45 9.35 1.62 -2.87
N GLU A 46 10.24 1.53 -1.89
CA GLU A 46 10.21 0.50 -0.85
C GLU A 46 8.93 0.63 0.00
N GLU A 47 8.56 1.85 0.37
CA GLU A 47 7.35 2.11 1.14
C GLU A 47 6.06 1.82 0.32
N ILE A 48 6.04 2.17 -0.97
CA ILE A 48 4.93 1.85 -1.88
C ILE A 48 4.78 0.33 -2.03
N GLY A 49 5.88 -0.41 -2.23
CA GLY A 49 5.85 -1.86 -2.33
C GLY A 49 5.38 -2.52 -1.04
N TRP A 50 5.90 -2.07 0.11
CA TRP A 50 5.46 -2.55 1.40
C TRP A 50 3.96 -2.30 1.63
N ALA A 51 3.47 -1.11 1.30
CA ALA A 51 2.06 -0.76 1.45
C ALA A 51 1.16 -1.63 0.55
N ALA A 52 1.58 -1.94 -0.69
CA ALA A 52 0.87 -2.87 -1.55
C ALA A 52 0.72 -4.26 -0.92
N ALA A 53 1.81 -4.80 -0.37
CA ALA A 53 1.81 -6.10 0.29
C ALA A 53 0.93 -6.09 1.55
N TRP A 54 1.00 -5.01 2.37
CA TRP A 54 0.16 -4.87 3.56
C TRP A 54 -1.33 -4.82 3.21
N LEU A 55 -1.73 -4.00 2.22
CA LEU A 55 -3.11 -3.91 1.76
C LEU A 55 -3.64 -5.27 1.30
N SER A 56 -2.86 -5.95 0.47
CA SER A 56 -3.21 -7.26 -0.05
C SER A 56 -3.29 -8.33 1.03
N LYS A 57 -2.44 -8.26 2.05
CA LYS A 57 -2.48 -9.13 3.23
C LYS A 57 -3.85 -9.09 3.92
N PHE A 58 -4.50 -7.94 3.91
CA PHE A 58 -5.81 -7.75 4.54
C PHE A 58 -6.98 -7.72 3.53
N GLY A 59 -6.77 -8.28 2.33
CA GLY A 59 -7.83 -8.48 1.34
C GLY A 59 -8.19 -7.24 0.52
N LEU A 60 -7.39 -6.17 0.59
CA LEU A 60 -7.55 -5.00 -0.27
C LEU A 60 -6.75 -5.17 -1.57
N PRO A 61 -7.17 -4.61 -2.71
CA PRO A 61 -6.48 -4.74 -3.98
C PRO A 61 -5.22 -3.86 -4.02
N GLY A 62 -4.15 -4.28 -3.31
CA GLY A 62 -2.94 -3.48 -3.12
C GLY A 62 -2.26 -3.06 -4.42
N GLY A 63 -2.22 -3.93 -5.44
CA GLY A 63 -1.67 -3.61 -6.75
C GLY A 63 -2.43 -2.47 -7.45
N ASP A 64 -3.76 -2.54 -7.46
CA ASP A 64 -4.65 -1.52 -8.06
C ASP A 64 -4.53 -0.17 -7.37
N ILE A 65 -4.50 -0.19 -6.03
CA ILE A 65 -4.37 1.02 -5.21
C ILE A 65 -3.03 1.71 -5.49
N MET A 66 -1.93 0.95 -5.55
CA MET A 66 -0.62 1.54 -5.84
C MET A 66 -0.47 1.96 -7.30
N LEU A 67 -1.07 1.25 -8.24
CA LEU A 67 -1.14 1.69 -9.62
C LEU A 67 -1.85 3.05 -9.74
N SER A 68 -2.98 3.21 -9.05
CA SER A 68 -3.71 4.49 -9.00
C SER A 68 -2.87 5.62 -8.39
N LEU A 69 -2.05 5.33 -7.38
CA LEU A 69 -1.09 6.29 -6.84
C LEU A 69 -0.06 6.72 -7.88
N MET A 70 0.52 5.76 -8.63
CA MET A 70 1.53 6.03 -9.66
C MET A 70 0.97 6.84 -10.84
N GLN A 71 -0.31 6.64 -11.16
CA GLN A 71 -1.01 7.39 -12.21
C GLN A 71 -1.49 8.78 -11.77
N SER A 72 -1.45 9.06 -10.46
CA SER A 72 -1.91 10.34 -9.91
C SER A 72 -0.88 11.44 -10.11
N ASN A 73 -1.37 12.60 -10.56
CA ASN A 73 -0.56 13.80 -10.75
C ASN A 73 -0.96 14.90 -9.75
N HIS A 74 -0.05 15.83 -9.52
CA HIS A 74 -0.29 17.07 -8.74
C HIS A 74 -0.68 16.86 -7.27
N LEU A 75 -0.28 15.73 -6.66
CA LEU A 75 -0.47 15.50 -5.24
C LEU A 75 0.60 16.21 -4.40
N GLN A 76 0.21 16.79 -3.28
CA GLN A 76 1.11 17.54 -2.40
C GLN A 76 1.48 16.78 -1.13
N ALA A 77 2.66 17.10 -0.59
CA ALA A 77 3.02 16.71 0.76
C ALA A 77 2.21 17.52 1.79
N PRO A 78 1.86 16.93 2.95
CA PRO A 78 1.23 17.66 4.03
C PRO A 78 2.22 18.67 4.62
N ARG A 79 1.66 19.69 5.27
CA ARG A 79 2.41 20.57 6.19
C ARG A 79 2.06 20.17 7.61
N PRO A 80 2.94 19.42 8.30
CA PRO A 80 2.69 19.04 9.67
C PRO A 80 2.56 20.26 10.57
N ALA A 81 1.44 20.33 11.28
CA ALA A 81 1.16 21.34 12.29
C ALA A 81 0.34 20.68 13.40
N ALA A 82 0.38 21.20 14.60
CA ALA A 82 -0.30 20.61 15.73
C ALA A 82 -1.78 20.31 15.41
N GLN A 83 -2.17 19.04 15.51
CA GLN A 83 -3.53 18.53 15.37
C GLN A 83 -4.18 18.67 13.97
N ARG A 84 -3.56 19.38 13.02
CA ARG A 84 -4.18 19.62 11.71
C ARG A 84 -3.15 19.77 10.59
N TRP A 85 -3.24 18.90 9.59
CA TRP A 85 -2.41 18.94 8.37
C TRP A 85 -3.23 19.35 7.17
N LYS A 86 -2.68 20.22 6.35
CA LYS A 86 -3.29 20.70 5.11
C LYS A 86 -2.26 20.91 4.01
N GLY A 87 -2.71 20.89 2.77
CA GLY A 87 -1.96 21.37 1.60
C GLY A 87 -2.23 22.84 1.30
N ASN A 88 -1.64 23.35 0.22
CA ASN A 88 -1.89 24.73 -0.24
C ASN A 88 -3.13 24.81 -1.14
N CYS A 89 -3.13 24.11 -2.27
CA CYS A 89 -4.14 24.27 -3.33
C CYS A 89 -4.51 22.95 -4.03
N HIS A 90 -3.85 21.85 -3.70
CA HIS A 90 -4.10 20.53 -4.29
C HIS A 90 -4.35 19.47 -3.23
N PRO A 91 -4.98 18.34 -3.58
CA PRO A 91 -5.17 17.23 -2.66
C PRO A 91 -3.84 16.71 -2.11
N LEU A 92 -3.88 16.26 -0.86
CA LEU A 92 -2.72 15.68 -0.21
C LEU A 92 -2.43 14.26 -0.73
N CYS A 93 -1.16 13.97 -0.93
CA CYS A 93 -0.66 12.66 -1.32
C CYS A 93 -0.77 11.69 -0.14
N PRO A 94 -1.45 10.54 -0.30
CA PRO A 94 -1.62 9.55 0.78
C PRO A 94 -0.28 8.95 1.24
N LEU A 95 0.66 8.73 0.30
CA LEU A 95 2.02 8.29 0.63
C LEU A 95 2.75 9.30 1.53
N ARG A 96 2.76 10.58 1.12
CA ARG A 96 3.45 11.64 1.88
C ARG A 96 2.79 11.89 3.24
N CYS A 97 1.46 11.79 3.32
CA CYS A 97 0.73 11.83 4.58
C CYS A 97 1.09 10.64 5.47
N GLY A 98 1.18 9.45 4.89
CA GLY A 98 1.55 8.24 5.61
C GLY A 98 2.96 8.28 6.18
N LEU A 99 3.95 8.70 5.39
CA LEU A 99 5.34 8.87 5.84
C LEU A 99 5.43 9.92 6.95
N ALA A 100 4.80 11.09 6.75
CA ALA A 100 4.76 12.12 7.78
C ALA A 100 4.05 11.64 9.06
N LEU A 101 2.98 10.82 8.94
CA LEU A 101 2.29 10.27 10.10
C LEU A 101 3.23 9.39 10.95
N MET A 102 4.05 8.57 10.32
CA MET A 102 5.04 7.74 11.01
C MET A 102 6.13 8.59 11.68
N ASP A 103 6.66 9.58 10.95
CA ASP A 103 7.73 10.45 11.46
C ASP A 103 7.27 11.31 12.66
N PHE A 104 6.04 11.82 12.60
CA PHE A 104 5.47 12.71 13.62
C PHE A 104 4.54 11.98 14.62
N ALA A 105 4.45 10.64 14.60
CA ALA A 105 3.46 9.88 15.36
C ALA A 105 3.41 10.21 16.86
N GLN A 106 4.55 10.50 17.47
CA GLN A 106 4.66 10.80 18.91
C GLN A 106 4.84 12.30 19.20
N LEU A 107 4.95 13.12 18.16
CA LEU A 107 5.19 14.55 18.29
C LEU A 107 3.87 15.34 18.35
N PRO A 108 3.87 16.56 18.91
CA PRO A 108 2.69 17.44 18.95
C PRO A 108 2.11 17.75 17.57
N GLU A 109 2.94 17.77 16.53
CA GLU A 109 2.57 17.98 15.14
C GLU A 109 1.83 16.78 14.52
N GLY A 110 1.98 15.58 15.10
CA GLY A 110 1.31 14.35 14.70
C GLY A 110 0.16 13.99 15.61
N LEU A 111 0.12 12.70 16.02
CA LEU A 111 -0.93 12.22 16.92
C LEU A 111 -0.76 12.76 18.36
N GLY A 112 0.51 12.87 18.84
CA GLY A 112 0.77 13.29 20.20
C GLY A 112 -0.11 12.53 21.22
N THR A 113 -0.84 13.28 22.06
CA THR A 113 -1.84 12.75 23.01
C THR A 113 -3.29 13.01 22.56
N SER A 114 -3.50 13.60 21.39
CA SER A 114 -4.80 14.06 20.91
C SER A 114 -5.18 13.45 19.57
N SER A 115 -6.05 14.08 18.82
CA SER A 115 -6.42 13.69 17.48
C SER A 115 -5.67 14.50 16.42
N LEU A 116 -5.42 13.89 15.28
CA LEU A 116 -4.88 14.52 14.08
C LEU A 116 -5.96 14.57 13.00
N VAL A 117 -6.14 15.73 12.38
CA VAL A 117 -6.99 15.90 11.19
C VAL A 117 -6.11 16.18 9.98
N ILE A 118 -6.31 15.42 8.92
CA ILE A 118 -5.65 15.60 7.62
C ILE A 118 -6.72 16.04 6.62
N GLU A 119 -6.60 17.29 6.13
CA GLU A 119 -7.60 17.87 5.23
C GLU A 119 -7.32 17.53 3.77
N SER A 120 -8.38 17.30 3.02
CA SER A 120 -8.33 17.14 1.56
C SER A 120 -7.32 16.11 1.08
N MET A 121 -7.25 14.93 1.71
CA MET A 121 -6.42 13.83 1.28
C MET A 121 -7.17 12.98 0.25
N THR A 122 -6.49 12.55 -0.81
CA THR A 122 -6.98 11.53 -1.74
C THR A 122 -6.35 10.18 -1.44
N GLY A 123 -6.86 9.10 -2.04
CA GLY A 123 -6.27 7.77 -1.92
C GLY A 123 -6.28 7.20 -0.49
N LEU A 124 -7.36 7.38 0.25
CA LEU A 124 -7.52 6.85 1.60
C LEU A 124 -7.08 5.37 1.74
N PRO A 125 -7.40 4.44 0.83
CA PRO A 125 -6.94 3.05 0.95
C PRO A 125 -5.42 2.92 1.03
N CYS A 126 -4.66 3.68 0.24
CA CYS A 126 -3.20 3.69 0.33
C CYS A 126 -2.72 4.14 1.72
N PHE A 127 -3.34 5.16 2.28
CA PHE A 127 -2.99 5.71 3.59
C PHE A 127 -3.21 4.73 4.74
N LEU A 128 -4.18 3.80 4.65
CA LEU A 128 -4.48 2.81 5.69
C LEU A 128 -3.28 1.94 6.06
N ALA A 129 -2.44 1.58 5.10
CA ALA A 129 -1.24 0.79 5.36
C ALA A 129 -0.30 1.51 6.35
N PHE A 130 -0.12 2.81 6.17
CA PHE A 130 0.73 3.63 7.04
C PHE A 130 0.11 3.86 8.42
N VAL A 131 -1.22 3.94 8.51
CA VAL A 131 -1.89 3.98 9.82
C VAL A 131 -1.67 2.68 10.58
N GLY A 132 -1.73 1.52 9.89
CA GLY A 132 -1.39 0.22 10.48
C GLY A 132 0.04 0.19 11.05
N ARG A 133 1.00 0.68 10.27
CA ARG A 133 2.40 0.76 10.72
C ARG A 133 2.58 1.73 11.89
N THR A 134 1.88 2.86 11.86
CA THR A 134 1.91 3.85 12.95
C THR A 134 1.33 3.28 14.23
N ALA A 135 0.18 2.56 14.19
CA ALA A 135 -0.43 1.92 15.35
C ALA A 135 0.56 0.98 16.03
N ARG A 136 1.26 0.15 15.23
CA ARG A 136 2.30 -0.74 15.72
C ARG A 136 3.50 0.02 16.29
N GLN A 137 3.92 1.13 15.68
CA GLN A 137 5.04 1.96 16.17
C GLN A 137 4.72 2.61 17.51
N VAL A 138 3.51 3.15 17.68
CA VAL A 138 3.09 3.80 18.93
C VAL A 138 2.56 2.82 19.97
N GLN A 139 2.45 1.51 19.63
CA GLN A 139 1.92 0.44 20.49
C GLN A 139 0.54 0.81 21.06
N HIS A 140 -0.32 1.33 20.21
CA HIS A 140 -1.63 1.80 20.61
C HIS A 140 -2.64 1.67 19.47
N PRO A 141 -3.87 1.17 19.74
CA PRO A 141 -4.91 1.12 18.72
C PRO A 141 -5.27 2.51 18.19
N LEU A 142 -5.51 2.61 16.90
CA LEU A 142 -5.89 3.84 16.23
C LEU A 142 -7.29 3.69 15.62
N GLN A 143 -8.08 4.75 15.75
CA GLN A 143 -9.33 4.91 15.03
C GLN A 143 -9.14 5.94 13.92
N ILE A 144 -9.57 5.58 12.71
CA ILE A 144 -9.59 6.44 11.53
C ILE A 144 -11.05 6.76 11.25
N GLN A 145 -11.36 8.04 11.05
CA GLN A 145 -12.70 8.51 10.72
C GLN A 145 -12.65 9.39 9.48
N TRP A 146 -13.59 9.17 8.56
CA TRP A 146 -13.79 9.99 7.37
C TRP A 146 -15.28 10.01 7.04
N GLU A 147 -15.81 11.16 6.70
CA GLU A 147 -17.24 11.34 6.46
C GLU A 147 -18.09 10.77 7.62
N LYS A 148 -18.89 9.74 7.35
CA LYS A 148 -19.72 9.02 8.34
C LYS A 148 -19.19 7.62 8.65
N GLN A 149 -17.99 7.29 8.18
CA GLN A 149 -17.36 5.98 8.34
C GLN A 149 -16.22 6.03 9.36
N SER A 150 -15.93 4.90 9.95
CA SER A 150 -14.76 4.72 10.80
C SER A 150 -14.18 3.33 10.62
N LEU A 151 -12.87 3.23 10.83
CA LEU A 151 -12.12 1.99 10.82
C LEU A 151 -11.22 1.95 12.04
N PHE A 152 -11.04 0.79 12.63
CA PHE A 152 -10.11 0.56 13.73
C PHE A 152 -8.90 -0.23 13.24
N VAL A 153 -7.75 0.10 13.81
CA VAL A 153 -6.50 -0.64 13.63
C VAL A 153 -5.95 -0.93 15.01
N ASN A 154 -5.66 -2.20 15.31
CA ASN A 154 -5.13 -2.60 16.61
C ASN A 154 -3.63 -2.23 16.74
N GLU A 155 -3.06 -2.45 17.92
CA GLU A 155 -1.66 -2.19 18.26
C GLU A 155 -0.66 -3.02 17.45
N ASP A 156 -1.09 -4.15 16.88
CA ASP A 156 -0.30 -4.97 15.96
C ASP A 156 -0.36 -4.46 14.51
N GLY A 157 -1.12 -3.38 14.27
CA GLY A 157 -1.30 -2.79 12.95
C GLY A 157 -2.27 -3.57 12.05
N GLN A 158 -3.17 -4.36 12.64
CA GLN A 158 -4.18 -5.12 11.91
C GLN A 158 -5.48 -4.30 11.85
N PRO A 159 -6.11 -4.15 10.68
CA PRO A 159 -7.37 -3.46 10.55
C PRO A 159 -8.55 -4.34 11.03
N SER A 160 -9.63 -3.70 11.45
CA SER A 160 -10.90 -4.38 11.71
C SER A 160 -11.49 -4.99 10.43
N VAL A 161 -12.48 -5.88 10.60
CA VAL A 161 -13.17 -6.53 9.46
C VAL A 161 -13.87 -5.53 8.53
N GLU A 162 -14.28 -4.36 9.04
CA GLU A 162 -14.94 -3.33 8.24
C GLU A 162 -14.06 -2.73 7.14
N VAL A 163 -12.79 -3.11 7.06
CA VAL A 163 -11.89 -2.67 5.97
C VAL A 163 -12.47 -2.98 4.58
N ASP A 164 -13.27 -4.03 4.45
CA ASP A 164 -13.94 -4.39 3.20
C ASP A 164 -14.96 -3.33 2.74
N GLN A 165 -15.42 -2.45 3.65
CA GLN A 165 -16.37 -1.38 3.38
C GLN A 165 -15.69 -0.07 2.95
N VAL A 166 -14.36 0.00 3.00
CA VAL A 166 -13.62 1.18 2.58
C VAL A 166 -13.77 1.37 1.07
N SER A 167 -14.25 2.54 0.66
CA SER A 167 -14.34 2.88 -0.76
C SER A 167 -12.96 2.81 -1.43
N MET A 168 -12.86 2.06 -2.52
CA MET A 168 -11.64 1.92 -3.32
C MET A 168 -11.43 3.08 -4.30
N GLU A 169 -12.30 4.08 -4.30
CA GLU A 169 -12.14 5.26 -5.15
C GLU A 169 -10.93 6.09 -4.73
N PHE A 170 -9.82 5.89 -5.43
CA PHE A 170 -8.57 6.62 -5.17
C PHE A 170 -8.73 8.13 -5.37
N VAL A 171 -9.55 8.54 -6.33
CA VAL A 171 -9.72 9.96 -6.72
C VAL A 171 -10.52 10.77 -5.70
N LYS A 172 -11.32 10.10 -4.86
CA LYS A 172 -12.15 10.78 -3.87
C LYS A 172 -11.29 11.47 -2.82
N THR A 173 -11.49 12.77 -2.67
CA THR A 173 -10.84 13.59 -1.66
C THR A 173 -11.67 13.62 -0.39
N VAL A 174 -11.05 13.33 0.76
CA VAL A 174 -11.71 13.27 2.06
C VAL A 174 -10.87 13.94 3.14
N ASP A 175 -11.55 14.44 4.18
CA ASP A 175 -10.92 14.82 5.43
C ASP A 175 -10.84 13.58 6.33
N VAL A 176 -9.67 13.31 6.86
CA VAL A 176 -9.41 12.13 7.69
C VAL A 176 -9.05 12.57 9.11
N ARG A 177 -9.74 12.02 10.10
CA ARG A 177 -9.40 12.18 11.51
C ARG A 177 -8.81 10.89 12.05
N ILE A 178 -7.68 10.99 12.73
CA ILE A 178 -7.03 9.87 13.40
C ILE A 178 -7.01 10.16 14.88
N THR A 179 -7.43 9.19 15.69
CA THR A 179 -7.42 9.28 17.16
C THR A 179 -6.82 8.03 17.77
N ARG A 180 -6.19 8.16 18.92
CA ARG A 180 -5.86 7.01 19.75
C ARG A 180 -7.15 6.47 20.35
N SER A 181 -7.41 5.18 20.18
CA SER A 181 -8.58 4.52 20.75
C SER A 181 -8.25 3.98 22.14
N ASN A 182 -9.11 4.21 23.13
CA ASN A 182 -8.90 3.61 24.46
C ASN A 182 -9.10 2.09 24.36
N SER A 183 -8.10 1.34 24.74
CA SER A 183 -8.00 -0.13 24.66
C SER A 183 -9.09 -0.93 25.40
N ASN A 184 -9.95 -0.27 26.19
CA ASN A 184 -11.06 -0.90 26.90
C ASN A 184 -12.35 -1.02 26.07
N MET A 185 -12.35 -0.55 24.85
CA MET A 185 -13.49 -0.63 23.95
C MET A 185 -13.33 -1.81 22.99
N VAL A 186 -14.01 -2.90 23.34
CA VAL A 186 -14.39 -4.02 22.44
C VAL A 186 -13.21 -4.81 21.85
N SER A 187 -13.29 -6.12 21.95
CA SER A 187 -12.51 -7.02 21.11
C SER A 187 -12.81 -6.71 19.64
N ILE A 188 -11.98 -5.90 19.01
CA ILE A 188 -12.12 -5.56 17.60
C ILE A 188 -11.85 -6.84 16.83
N GLU A 189 -12.85 -7.35 16.12
CA GLU A 189 -12.62 -8.41 15.17
C GLU A 189 -11.65 -7.90 14.09
N THR A 190 -10.46 -8.48 14.06
CA THR A 190 -9.42 -8.13 13.09
C THR A 190 -9.50 -9.04 11.87
N LYS A 191 -9.18 -8.48 10.72
CA LYS A 191 -9.11 -9.23 9.46
C LYS A 191 -7.98 -10.25 9.52
N ASN A 192 -8.27 -11.48 9.19
CA ASN A 192 -7.25 -12.52 9.06
C ASN A 192 -6.32 -12.24 7.86
N PRO A 193 -5.01 -12.45 8.00
CA PRO A 193 -4.07 -12.22 6.93
C PRO A 193 -4.23 -13.24 5.79
N GLN A 194 -4.19 -12.77 4.55
CA GLN A 194 -4.11 -13.60 3.35
C GLN A 194 -2.65 -13.79 2.92
N TYR A 195 -2.29 -14.96 2.44
CA TYR A 195 -0.92 -15.28 2.02
C TYR A 195 -0.71 -15.16 0.51
N CYS A 196 -1.78 -15.34 -0.27
CA CYS A 196 -1.77 -15.20 -1.72
C CYS A 196 -2.71 -14.10 -2.16
N VAL A 197 -2.35 -13.40 -3.23
CA VAL A 197 -3.05 -12.23 -3.75
C VAL A 197 -3.37 -12.45 -5.21
N GLY A 198 -4.64 -12.28 -5.57
CA GLY A 198 -5.06 -12.27 -6.97
C GLY A 198 -4.88 -10.88 -7.58
N VAL A 199 -4.16 -10.80 -8.68
CA VAL A 199 -4.01 -9.57 -9.47
C VAL A 199 -4.59 -9.81 -10.85
N SER A 200 -5.45 -8.91 -11.32
CA SER A 200 -6.01 -9.04 -12.67
C SER A 200 -4.92 -8.85 -13.73
N LYS A 201 -5.07 -9.51 -14.87
CA LYS A 201 -4.12 -9.43 -15.98
C LYS A 201 -3.92 -7.98 -16.43
N GLN A 202 -4.97 -7.18 -16.46
CA GLN A 202 -4.91 -5.77 -16.85
C GLN A 202 -4.03 -4.94 -15.90
N ILE A 203 -4.17 -5.14 -14.59
CA ILE A 203 -3.35 -4.44 -13.58
C ILE A 203 -1.90 -4.88 -13.67
N LEU A 204 -1.66 -6.19 -13.84
CA LEU A 204 -0.32 -6.72 -14.03
C LEU A 204 0.38 -6.07 -15.22
N GLU A 205 -0.25 -6.05 -16.40
CA GLU A 205 0.30 -5.44 -17.62
C GLU A 205 0.66 -3.96 -17.43
N GLN A 206 -0.15 -3.21 -16.68
CA GLN A 206 0.13 -1.80 -16.39
C GLN A 206 1.30 -1.63 -15.39
N LEU A 207 1.38 -2.45 -14.35
CA LEU A 207 2.51 -2.45 -13.43
C LEU A 207 3.82 -2.85 -14.13
N GLU A 208 3.76 -3.86 -15.00
CA GLU A 208 4.91 -4.28 -15.81
C GLU A 208 5.33 -3.18 -16.79
N ALA A 209 4.39 -2.45 -17.41
CA ALA A 209 4.69 -1.33 -18.29
C ALA A 209 5.50 -0.23 -17.57
N PHE A 210 5.14 0.10 -16.34
CA PHE A 210 5.96 1.00 -15.51
C PHE A 210 7.32 0.37 -15.18
N ALA A 211 7.36 -0.90 -14.75
CA ALA A 211 8.60 -1.58 -14.40
C ALA A 211 9.59 -1.64 -15.55
N HIS A 212 9.11 -1.83 -16.77
CA HIS A 212 9.93 -1.84 -17.99
C HIS A 212 10.65 -0.50 -18.26
N GLN A 213 10.13 0.62 -17.77
CA GLN A 213 10.78 1.93 -17.94
C GLN A 213 12.12 2.04 -17.19
N THR A 214 12.39 1.15 -16.24
CA THR A 214 13.68 1.06 -15.53
C THR A 214 14.72 0.25 -16.27
N LEU A 215 14.33 -0.51 -17.27
CA LEU A 215 15.24 -1.39 -18.00
C LEU A 215 16.02 -0.59 -19.04
N VAL A 216 17.34 -0.67 -18.97
CA VAL A 216 18.20 -0.15 -20.04
C VAL A 216 18.05 -1.07 -21.23
N PRO A 217 17.79 -0.55 -22.44
CA PRO A 217 17.76 -1.36 -23.66
C PRO A 217 19.05 -2.16 -23.80
N SER A 218 18.95 -3.46 -24.02
CA SER A 218 20.14 -4.28 -24.27
C SER A 218 20.79 -3.87 -25.59
N SER A 219 21.96 -3.23 -25.53
CA SER A 219 22.78 -2.96 -26.69
C SER A 219 23.90 -3.99 -26.78
N ASP A 220 24.42 -4.22 -28.00
CA ASP A 220 25.56 -5.14 -28.18
C ASP A 220 26.76 -4.69 -27.35
N LEU A 221 26.92 -3.38 -27.17
CA LEU A 221 27.95 -2.80 -26.29
C LEU A 221 27.76 -3.17 -24.82
N SER A 222 26.49 -3.22 -24.34
CA SER A 222 26.21 -3.61 -22.96
C SER A 222 26.43 -5.10 -22.72
N ARG A 223 26.16 -5.94 -23.73
CA ARG A 223 26.44 -7.38 -23.70
C ARG A 223 27.92 -7.68 -23.66
N LEU A 224 28.71 -7.00 -24.51
CA LEU A 224 30.17 -7.10 -24.54
C LEU A 224 30.81 -6.68 -23.18
N ARG A 225 30.29 -5.61 -22.56
CA ARG A 225 30.78 -5.12 -21.27
C ARG A 225 30.34 -5.99 -20.08
N ALA A 226 29.27 -6.76 -20.22
CA ALA A 226 28.78 -7.67 -19.20
C ALA A 226 29.53 -9.03 -19.15
N GLY A 227 30.60 -9.21 -19.93
CA GLY A 227 31.43 -10.41 -19.93
C GLY A 227 30.84 -11.60 -20.69
N GLY A 228 29.83 -11.39 -21.50
CA GLY A 228 29.25 -12.40 -22.39
C GLY A 228 30.11 -12.56 -23.66
N HIS A 229 31.39 -12.83 -23.53
CA HIS A 229 32.20 -13.26 -24.66
C HIS A 229 32.11 -14.80 -24.70
N ASP A 230 31.43 -15.33 -25.70
CA ASP A 230 31.57 -16.72 -26.07
C ASP A 230 33.00 -16.88 -26.64
N ASP A 231 33.95 -17.19 -25.79
CA ASP A 231 35.23 -17.70 -26.27
C ASP A 231 34.94 -19.04 -26.97
N PRO A 232 35.23 -19.16 -28.27
CA PRO A 232 35.11 -20.46 -28.92
C PRO A 232 36.10 -21.40 -28.25
N ILE A 233 35.55 -22.41 -27.60
CA ILE A 233 36.34 -23.52 -27.03
C ILE A 233 37.11 -24.14 -28.19
N SER A 234 38.40 -23.91 -28.24
CA SER A 234 39.34 -24.57 -29.10
C SER A 234 39.73 -25.95 -28.58
#